data_e64176eb0f518120f7681e2e26682c59
#
_entry.id   e64176eb0f518120f7681e2e26682c59
#
_cell.length_a   1.000
_cell.length_b   1.000
_cell.length_c   1.000
_cell.angle_alpha   90.00
_cell.angle_beta   90.00
_cell.angle_gamma   90.00
#
_symmetry.space_group_name_H-M   'P 1'
#
loop_
_entity.id
_entity.type
_entity.pdbx_description
1 polymer ?
#
loop_
_entity_poly.entity_id
_entity_poly.type
_entity_poly.pdbx_seq_one_letter_code
_entity_poly.pdbx_strand_id
1 'polypeptide(L)'
;VKKATILFFAIIGIVALSSWAGHFPHSIKKAGWLIGTWENKTQRGSLFETWHQVSENEFSGKSYMVKDKDTMVFETIRLLQEKEQLFYIPVVKNQNDGQPVRFALKSVSDSSLVFENPAHDFPQVISYTRVTPDSLLAEISGMRNGQLRKQHFPMKRVK
;
A
#
# COMPACT_ATOMS: atom_id res chain seq x y z
N VAL A 1 35.73 60.01 -16.11
CA VAL A 1 34.46 59.27 -16.23
C VAL A 1 34.66 57.89 -15.59
N LYS A 2 34.16 57.65 -14.34
CA LYS A 2 34.26 56.37 -13.64
C LYS A 2 33.03 55.53 -13.99
N LYS A 3 33.26 54.35 -14.61
CA LYS A 3 32.23 53.37 -14.87
C LYS A 3 31.98 52.56 -13.61
N ALA A 4 30.76 52.61 -13.05
CA ALA A 4 30.33 51.75 -11.98
C ALA A 4 29.82 50.41 -12.54
N THR A 5 30.46 49.33 -12.18
CA THR A 5 30.03 47.94 -12.50
C THR A 5 29.07 47.50 -11.43
N ILE A 6 27.80 47.32 -11.77
CA ILE A 6 26.76 46.76 -10.88
C ILE A 6 26.84 45.26 -10.98
N LEU A 7 27.25 44.59 -9.90
CA LEU A 7 27.21 43.13 -9.78
C LEU A 7 25.79 42.70 -9.33
N PHE A 8 25.07 42.03 -10.21
CA PHE A 8 23.79 41.35 -9.86
C PHE A 8 24.11 40.01 -9.16
N PHE A 9 23.87 39.92 -7.88
CA PHE A 9 23.83 38.64 -7.19
C PHE A 9 22.46 37.99 -7.42
N ALA A 10 22.41 36.95 -8.26
CA ALA A 10 21.25 36.09 -8.38
C ALA A 10 21.22 35.15 -7.16
N ILE A 11 20.31 35.41 -6.23
CA ILE A 11 20.01 34.47 -5.12
C ILE A 11 19.16 33.35 -5.69
N ILE A 12 19.78 32.20 -5.96
CA ILE A 12 19.06 30.96 -6.29
C ILE A 12 18.49 30.41 -4.98
N GLY A 13 17.21 30.67 -4.74
CA GLY A 13 16.47 30.07 -3.65
C GLY A 13 16.28 28.57 -3.92
N ILE A 14 17.04 27.73 -3.22
CA ILE A 14 16.78 26.29 -3.19
C ILE A 14 15.50 26.06 -2.38
N VAL A 15 14.38 25.88 -3.07
CA VAL A 15 13.14 25.40 -2.45
C VAL A 15 13.36 23.93 -2.13
N ALA A 16 13.76 23.63 -0.90
CA ALA A 16 13.75 22.26 -0.39
C ALA A 16 12.28 21.80 -0.29
N LEU A 17 11.82 21.00 -1.23
CA LEU A 17 10.58 20.25 -1.13
C LEU A 17 10.78 19.18 -0.06
N SER A 18 10.57 19.56 1.20
CA SER A 18 10.43 18.61 2.28
C SER A 18 9.15 17.80 2.02
N SER A 19 9.30 16.57 1.50
CA SER A 19 8.21 15.62 1.52
C SER A 19 7.84 15.37 2.97
N TRP A 20 6.68 15.84 3.40
CA TRP A 20 6.11 15.49 4.69
C TRP A 20 5.78 13.99 4.67
N ALA A 21 6.74 13.16 5.05
CA ALA A 21 6.45 11.81 5.44
C ALA A 21 5.60 11.89 6.71
N GLY A 22 4.35 11.46 6.64
CA GLY A 22 3.45 11.49 7.78
C GLY A 22 4.05 10.68 8.94
N HIS A 23 3.98 11.25 10.14
CA HIS A 23 4.42 10.60 11.37
C HIS A 23 3.27 9.73 11.88
N PHE A 24 3.43 8.42 11.84
CA PHE A 24 2.38 7.46 12.19
C PHE A 24 2.86 6.43 13.23
N PRO A 25 3.14 6.83 14.48
CA PRO A 25 3.64 5.92 15.50
C PRO A 25 2.61 4.82 15.81
N HIS A 26 3.08 3.57 15.89
CA HIS A 26 2.26 2.40 16.23
C HIS A 26 1.03 2.14 15.32
N SER A 27 1.08 2.58 14.06
CA SER A 27 -0.02 2.43 13.10
C SER A 27 -0.40 0.98 12.82
N ILE A 28 0.54 0.05 12.98
CA ILE A 28 0.28 -1.38 12.79
C ILE A 28 -0.82 -1.90 13.73
N LYS A 29 -0.95 -1.34 14.94
CA LYS A 29 -2.03 -1.72 15.87
C LYS A 29 -3.41 -1.39 15.29
N LYS A 30 -3.52 -0.30 14.53
CA LYS A 30 -4.76 0.08 13.84
C LYS A 30 -5.09 -0.84 12.65
N ALA A 31 -4.11 -1.59 12.15
CA ALA A 31 -4.30 -2.60 11.12
C ALA A 31 -4.74 -3.97 11.65
N GLY A 32 -4.83 -4.16 12.98
CA GLY A 32 -5.16 -5.44 13.61
C GLY A 32 -6.47 -6.08 13.13
N TRP A 33 -7.40 -5.29 12.64
CA TRP A 33 -8.65 -5.79 12.06
C TRP A 33 -8.48 -6.54 10.73
N LEU A 34 -7.33 -6.41 10.04
CA LEU A 34 -6.99 -7.22 8.87
C LEU A 34 -6.77 -8.69 9.21
N ILE A 35 -6.30 -9.01 10.42
CA ILE A 35 -5.95 -10.37 10.84
C ILE A 35 -7.12 -11.32 10.60
N GLY A 36 -6.85 -12.46 9.93
CA GLY A 36 -7.81 -13.47 9.54
C GLY A 36 -7.80 -13.72 8.04
N THR A 37 -8.79 -14.47 7.56
CA THR A 37 -8.95 -14.81 6.14
C THR A 37 -10.16 -14.09 5.56
N TRP A 38 -9.96 -13.51 4.41
CA TRP A 38 -10.95 -12.74 3.66
C TRP A 38 -11.14 -13.35 2.29
N GLU A 39 -12.38 -13.38 1.80
CA GLU A 39 -12.77 -13.97 0.53
C GLU A 39 -13.49 -12.95 -0.35
N ASN A 40 -13.04 -12.79 -1.58
CA ASN A 40 -13.75 -12.11 -2.66
C ASN A 40 -14.27 -13.18 -3.64
N LYS A 41 -15.58 -13.42 -3.63
CA LYS A 41 -16.25 -14.34 -4.58
C LYS A 41 -16.46 -13.66 -5.92
N THR A 42 -15.96 -14.27 -6.97
CA THR A 42 -16.15 -13.86 -8.35
C THR A 42 -16.76 -15.00 -9.17
N GLN A 43 -17.24 -14.69 -10.39
CA GLN A 43 -17.72 -15.72 -11.32
C GLN A 43 -16.61 -16.70 -11.74
N ARG A 44 -15.32 -16.35 -11.59
CA ARG A 44 -14.15 -17.14 -11.97
C ARG A 44 -13.55 -17.94 -10.83
N GLY A 45 -14.13 -17.86 -9.64
CA GLY A 45 -13.62 -18.46 -8.41
C GLY A 45 -13.44 -17.45 -7.29
N SER A 46 -12.94 -17.93 -6.17
CA SER A 46 -12.72 -17.11 -4.98
C SER A 46 -11.26 -16.68 -4.87
N LEU A 47 -11.06 -15.38 -4.73
CA LEU A 47 -9.79 -14.79 -4.34
C LEU A 47 -9.78 -14.68 -2.82
N PHE A 48 -8.75 -15.21 -2.20
CA PHE A 48 -8.53 -15.13 -0.77
C PHE A 48 -7.37 -14.22 -0.43
N GLU A 49 -7.47 -13.56 0.72
CA GLU A 49 -6.37 -12.87 1.35
C GLU A 49 -6.33 -13.25 2.83
N THR A 50 -5.19 -13.78 3.29
CA THR A 50 -5.02 -14.21 4.67
C THR A 50 -3.92 -13.40 5.33
N TRP A 51 -4.22 -12.86 6.52
CA TRP A 51 -3.31 -12.07 7.34
C TRP A 51 -3.08 -12.72 8.69
N HIS A 52 -1.84 -12.75 9.15
CA HIS A 52 -1.47 -13.16 10.48
C HIS A 52 -0.37 -12.26 11.06
N GLN A 53 -0.37 -12.12 12.37
CA GLN A 53 0.65 -11.36 13.08
C GLN A 53 1.93 -12.21 13.21
N VAL A 54 3.05 -11.65 12.79
CA VAL A 54 4.39 -12.26 12.91
C VAL A 54 5.09 -11.75 14.16
N SER A 55 4.95 -10.45 14.43
CA SER A 55 5.53 -9.79 15.62
C SER A 55 4.68 -8.57 16.00
N GLU A 56 5.11 -7.84 17.02
CA GLU A 56 4.46 -6.56 17.39
C GLU A 56 4.56 -5.50 16.28
N ASN A 57 5.53 -5.63 15.40
CA ASN A 57 5.83 -4.67 14.34
C ASN A 57 5.63 -5.22 12.94
N GLU A 58 5.14 -6.46 12.79
CA GLU A 58 4.98 -7.08 11.48
C GLU A 58 3.76 -7.98 11.39
N PHE A 59 2.97 -7.79 10.33
CA PHE A 59 1.97 -8.76 9.85
C PHE A 59 2.41 -9.32 8.51
N SER A 60 2.10 -10.59 8.28
CA SER A 60 2.29 -11.25 6.98
C SER A 60 0.94 -11.48 6.33
N GLY A 61 0.85 -11.12 5.05
CA GLY A 61 -0.30 -11.35 4.20
C GLY A 61 0.02 -12.27 3.03
N LYS A 62 -0.99 -12.94 2.51
CA LYS A 62 -0.89 -13.75 1.30
C LYS A 62 -2.19 -13.67 0.52
N SER A 63 -2.11 -13.30 -0.77
CA SER A 63 -3.23 -13.29 -1.71
C SER A 63 -3.14 -14.51 -2.63
N TYR A 64 -4.23 -15.28 -2.73
CA TYR A 64 -4.25 -16.55 -3.47
C TYR A 64 -5.65 -16.90 -3.95
N MET A 65 -5.71 -17.75 -4.97
CA MET A 65 -6.94 -18.38 -5.46
C MET A 65 -6.88 -19.89 -5.21
N VAL A 66 -8.01 -20.45 -4.81
CA VAL A 66 -8.19 -21.91 -4.75
C VAL A 66 -9.08 -22.33 -5.90
N LYS A 67 -8.57 -23.25 -6.71
CA LYS A 67 -9.32 -23.89 -7.79
C LYS A 67 -9.15 -25.39 -7.66
N ASP A 68 -10.26 -26.09 -7.45
CA ASP A 68 -10.30 -27.54 -7.19
C ASP A 68 -9.45 -27.89 -5.95
N LYS A 69 -8.29 -28.55 -6.14
CA LYS A 69 -7.33 -28.88 -5.08
C LYS A 69 -6.06 -28.05 -5.13
N ASP A 70 -5.93 -27.15 -6.12
CA ASP A 70 -4.73 -26.35 -6.33
C ASP A 70 -4.86 -24.97 -5.72
N THR A 71 -3.80 -24.50 -5.08
CA THR A 71 -3.68 -23.13 -4.55
C THR A 71 -2.69 -22.36 -5.39
N MET A 72 -3.18 -21.29 -6.03
CA MET A 72 -2.35 -20.37 -6.80
C MET A 72 -2.09 -19.11 -5.98
N VAL A 73 -0.86 -18.94 -5.52
CA VAL A 73 -0.44 -17.71 -4.81
C VAL A 73 -0.06 -16.65 -5.83
N PHE A 74 -0.66 -15.45 -5.69
CA PHE A 74 -0.38 -14.30 -6.54
C PHE A 74 0.68 -13.39 -5.92
N GLU A 75 0.56 -13.13 -4.61
CA GLU A 75 1.50 -12.29 -3.89
C GLU A 75 1.64 -12.72 -2.44
N THR A 76 2.77 -12.39 -1.85
CA THR A 76 3.00 -12.36 -0.42
C THR A 76 3.25 -10.93 0.01
N ILE A 77 2.81 -10.57 1.21
CA ILE A 77 2.80 -9.20 1.68
C ILE A 77 3.41 -9.14 3.08
N ARG A 78 4.21 -8.13 3.32
CA ARG A 78 4.62 -7.73 4.67
C ARG A 78 4.03 -6.37 4.99
N LEU A 79 3.30 -6.26 6.09
CA LEU A 79 2.92 -5.00 6.68
C LEU A 79 3.89 -4.74 7.82
N LEU A 80 4.81 -3.79 7.65
CA LEU A 80 5.97 -3.62 8.52
C LEU A 80 6.02 -2.21 9.11
N GLN A 81 5.99 -2.12 10.44
CA GLN A 81 6.22 -0.88 11.19
C GLN A 81 7.73 -0.72 11.41
N GLU A 82 8.33 0.27 10.75
CA GLU A 82 9.72 0.68 10.97
C GLU A 82 9.73 2.07 11.62
N LYS A 83 10.16 2.14 12.88
CA LYS A 83 10.08 3.39 13.67
C LYS A 83 8.65 3.94 13.63
N GLU A 84 8.46 5.10 13.03
CA GLU A 84 7.19 5.85 13.00
C GLU A 84 6.47 5.74 11.66
N GLN A 85 6.90 4.83 10.79
CA GLN A 85 6.33 4.63 9.46
C GLN A 85 5.88 3.19 9.28
N LEU A 86 4.67 3.01 8.77
CA LEU A 86 4.14 1.71 8.38
C LEU A 86 4.28 1.54 6.87
N PHE A 87 4.75 0.36 6.45
CA PHE A 87 4.93 0.02 5.04
C PHE A 87 4.12 -1.21 4.66
N TYR A 88 3.48 -1.15 3.50
CA TYR A 88 2.93 -2.30 2.79
C TYR A 88 3.95 -2.73 1.74
N ILE A 89 4.41 -3.98 1.82
CA ILE A 89 5.55 -4.49 1.03
C ILE A 89 5.12 -5.78 0.32
N PRO A 90 4.50 -5.69 -0.86
CA PRO A 90 4.16 -6.87 -1.66
C PRO A 90 5.36 -7.41 -2.41
N VAL A 91 5.35 -8.73 -2.61
CA VAL A 91 6.14 -9.46 -3.59
C VAL A 91 5.15 -10.18 -4.49
N VAL A 92 5.02 -9.72 -5.74
CA VAL A 92 4.08 -10.27 -6.72
C VAL A 92 4.80 -11.26 -7.62
N LYS A 93 4.22 -12.44 -7.78
CA LYS A 93 4.77 -13.48 -8.65
C LYS A 93 4.82 -12.98 -10.11
N ASN A 94 5.98 -13.13 -10.73
CA ASN A 94 6.24 -12.73 -12.13
C ASN A 94 6.14 -11.22 -12.41
N GLN A 95 6.27 -10.37 -11.39
CA GLN A 95 6.39 -8.93 -11.53
C GLN A 95 7.64 -8.44 -10.82
N ASN A 96 8.22 -7.34 -11.29
CA ASN A 96 9.39 -6.67 -10.71
C ASN A 96 10.55 -7.64 -10.37
N ASP A 97 10.78 -8.65 -11.21
CA ASP A 97 11.78 -9.73 -11.00
C ASP A 97 11.67 -10.44 -9.64
N GLY A 98 10.46 -10.49 -9.07
CA GLY A 98 10.20 -11.05 -7.75
C GLY A 98 10.74 -10.15 -6.60
N GLN A 99 11.12 -8.92 -6.89
CA GLN A 99 11.61 -7.99 -5.87
C GLN A 99 10.45 -7.32 -5.14
N PRO A 100 10.58 -7.07 -3.82
CA PRO A 100 9.58 -6.36 -3.05
C PRO A 100 9.45 -4.90 -3.49
N VAL A 101 8.23 -4.39 -3.50
CA VAL A 101 7.93 -2.97 -3.71
C VAL A 101 7.43 -2.37 -2.40
N ARG A 102 7.89 -1.18 -2.02
CA ARG A 102 7.49 -0.53 -0.77
C ARG A 102 6.46 0.56 -1.05
N PHE A 103 5.33 0.51 -0.34
CA PHE A 103 4.33 1.56 -0.30
C PHE A 103 4.29 2.10 1.13
N ALA A 104 4.50 3.42 1.28
CA ALA A 104 4.46 4.06 2.59
C ALA A 104 3.02 4.37 3.02
N LEU A 105 2.72 4.27 4.30
CA LEU A 105 1.42 4.69 4.83
C LEU A 105 1.22 6.18 4.58
N LYS A 106 0.15 6.51 3.87
CA LYS A 106 -0.31 7.88 3.58
C LYS A 106 -1.30 8.37 4.62
N SER A 107 -2.24 7.50 4.99
CA SER A 107 -3.24 7.83 6.01
C SER A 107 -3.75 6.57 6.70
N VAL A 108 -4.18 6.73 7.95
CA VAL A 108 -4.74 5.66 8.78
C VAL A 108 -5.86 6.19 9.64
N SER A 109 -6.91 5.37 9.79
CA SER A 109 -7.99 5.56 10.76
C SER A 109 -8.30 4.23 11.45
N ASP A 110 -9.34 4.17 12.27
CA ASP A 110 -9.76 2.91 12.91
C ASP A 110 -10.40 1.93 11.92
N SER A 111 -10.77 2.40 10.72
CA SER A 111 -11.41 1.59 9.68
C SER A 111 -10.74 1.66 8.31
N SER A 112 -9.66 2.41 8.14
CA SER A 112 -9.02 2.60 6.83
C SER A 112 -7.51 2.70 6.94
N LEU A 113 -6.85 2.08 5.96
CA LEU A 113 -5.42 2.14 5.71
C LEU A 113 -5.22 2.54 4.25
N VAL A 114 -4.39 3.55 3.99
CA VAL A 114 -4.04 3.97 2.64
C VAL A 114 -2.52 4.03 2.52
N PHE A 115 -1.98 3.29 1.57
CA PHE A 115 -0.56 3.24 1.27
C PHE A 115 -0.30 3.80 -0.11
N GLU A 116 0.85 4.46 -0.32
CA GLU A 116 1.21 5.00 -1.63
C GLU A 116 2.68 4.78 -1.98
N ASN A 117 2.91 4.61 -3.27
CA ASN A 117 4.21 4.72 -3.92
C ASN A 117 4.02 5.46 -5.25
N PRO A 118 4.17 6.80 -5.28
CA PRO A 118 3.96 7.60 -6.50
C PRO A 118 4.92 7.27 -7.65
N ALA A 119 6.07 6.67 -7.34
CA ALA A 119 7.08 6.29 -8.32
C ALA A 119 6.81 4.91 -8.97
N HIS A 120 5.84 4.14 -8.44
CA HIS A 120 5.46 2.85 -9.03
C HIS A 120 4.63 3.05 -10.30
N ASP A 121 4.72 2.12 -11.24
CA ASP A 121 3.97 2.18 -12.50
C ASP A 121 2.45 2.01 -12.28
N PHE A 122 2.00 0.89 -11.74
CA PHE A 122 0.63 0.63 -11.31
C PHE A 122 0.59 -0.63 -10.41
N PRO A 123 -0.11 -0.54 -9.27
CA PRO A 123 -0.78 0.62 -8.67
C PRO A 123 0.18 1.61 -8.02
N GLN A 124 -0.21 2.87 -7.86
CA GLN A 124 0.47 3.84 -7.01
C GLN A 124 -0.15 3.94 -5.62
N VAL A 125 -1.40 3.51 -5.46
CA VAL A 125 -2.13 3.54 -4.18
C VAL A 125 -2.78 2.19 -3.92
N ILE A 126 -2.66 1.73 -2.68
CA ILE A 126 -3.31 0.53 -2.16
C ILE A 126 -4.09 0.95 -0.91
N SER A 127 -5.37 0.60 -0.83
CA SER A 127 -6.17 0.93 0.34
C SER A 127 -7.02 -0.24 0.82
N TYR A 128 -7.24 -0.27 2.13
CA TYR A 128 -8.16 -1.17 2.80
C TYR A 128 -9.14 -0.37 3.61
N THR A 129 -10.43 -0.64 3.46
CA THR A 129 -11.50 0.00 4.23
C THR A 129 -12.36 -1.08 4.87
N ARG A 130 -12.40 -1.13 6.20
CA ARG A 130 -13.32 -1.99 6.96
C ARG A 130 -14.72 -1.41 6.87
N VAL A 131 -15.63 -2.12 6.22
CA VAL A 131 -17.04 -1.72 6.05
C VAL A 131 -17.88 -2.18 7.26
N THR A 132 -17.64 -3.43 7.70
CA THR A 132 -18.20 -4.01 8.92
C THR A 132 -17.13 -4.87 9.61
N PRO A 133 -17.37 -5.42 10.81
CA PRO A 133 -16.42 -6.38 11.40
C PRO A 133 -16.07 -7.56 10.49
N ASP A 134 -17.01 -7.99 9.64
CA ASP A 134 -16.88 -9.17 8.76
C ASP A 134 -16.83 -8.80 7.26
N SER A 135 -16.66 -7.53 6.91
CA SER A 135 -16.50 -7.13 5.50
C SER A 135 -15.51 -5.97 5.35
N LEU A 136 -14.71 -6.01 4.30
CA LEU A 136 -13.79 -4.96 3.90
C LEU A 136 -13.84 -4.74 2.38
N LEU A 137 -13.37 -3.58 1.97
CA LEU A 137 -13.09 -3.24 0.58
C LEU A 137 -11.58 -3.01 0.47
N ALA A 138 -10.89 -3.83 -0.31
CA ALA A 138 -9.55 -3.55 -0.79
C ALA A 138 -9.63 -2.85 -2.16
N GLU A 139 -8.83 -1.84 -2.38
CA GLU A 139 -8.75 -1.10 -3.65
C GLU A 139 -7.29 -0.89 -4.03
N ILE A 140 -6.98 -1.07 -5.30
CA ILE A 140 -5.75 -0.61 -5.91
C ILE A 140 -6.08 0.46 -6.95
N SER A 141 -5.28 1.53 -7.01
CA SER A 141 -5.50 2.63 -7.94
C SER A 141 -4.22 3.32 -8.37
N GLY A 142 -4.31 4.05 -9.48
CA GLY A 142 -3.17 4.79 -10.02
C GLY A 142 -3.35 5.16 -11.49
N MET A 143 -2.38 5.88 -12.01
CA MET A 143 -2.31 6.24 -13.44
C MET A 143 -1.74 5.06 -14.23
N ARG A 144 -2.43 4.67 -15.28
CA ARG A 144 -1.96 3.68 -16.26
C ARG A 144 -2.28 4.16 -17.67
N ASN A 145 -1.26 4.34 -18.49
CA ASN A 145 -1.40 4.87 -19.85
C ASN A 145 -2.14 6.23 -19.88
N GLY A 146 -1.80 7.15 -18.95
CA GLY A 146 -2.40 8.48 -18.87
C GLY A 146 -3.83 8.53 -18.32
N GLN A 147 -4.38 7.41 -17.86
CA GLN A 147 -5.73 7.34 -17.31
C GLN A 147 -5.72 6.83 -15.87
N LEU A 148 -6.53 7.43 -15.01
CA LEU A 148 -6.77 6.91 -13.67
C LEU A 148 -7.52 5.58 -13.77
N ARG A 149 -6.94 4.55 -13.18
CA ARG A 149 -7.53 3.21 -13.08
C ARG A 149 -7.75 2.88 -11.61
N LYS A 150 -8.85 2.17 -11.34
CA LYS A 150 -9.19 1.64 -10.02
C LYS A 150 -9.69 0.21 -10.17
N GLN A 151 -9.31 -0.63 -9.21
CA GLN A 151 -9.82 -1.99 -9.11
C GLN A 151 -10.24 -2.25 -7.66
N HIS A 152 -11.46 -2.75 -7.49
CA HIS A 152 -12.07 -3.01 -6.20
C HIS A 152 -12.18 -4.50 -5.93
N PHE A 153 -11.92 -4.87 -4.68
CA PHE A 153 -12.02 -6.24 -4.18
C PHE A 153 -12.89 -6.21 -2.89
N PRO A 154 -14.22 -6.29 -3.02
CA PRO A 154 -15.08 -6.44 -1.85
C PRO A 154 -14.88 -7.82 -1.24
N MET A 155 -14.53 -7.89 0.04
CA MET A 155 -14.18 -9.13 0.71
C MET A 155 -15.04 -9.37 1.95
N LYS A 156 -15.33 -10.63 2.23
CA LYS A 156 -15.99 -11.09 3.44
C LYS A 156 -15.07 -11.96 4.25
N ARG A 157 -15.15 -11.85 5.58
CA ARG A 157 -14.39 -12.70 6.48
C ARG A 157 -14.84 -14.16 6.35
N VAL A 158 -13.89 -15.05 6.20
CA VAL A 158 -14.12 -16.49 6.28
C VAL A 158 -14.21 -16.88 7.76
N LYS A 159 -15.27 -17.58 8.13
CA LYS A 159 -15.51 -18.09 9.49
C LYS A 159 -14.98 -19.50 9.64
#